data_18448cf50c9161298d1a6c052c40c5ef
#
_entry.id   18448cf50c9161298d1a6c052c40c5ef
#
_cell.length_a   1.000
_cell.length_b   1.000
_cell.length_c   1.000
_cell.angle_alpha   90.00
_cell.angle_beta   90.00
_cell.angle_gamma   90.00
#
_symmetry.space_group_name_H-M   'P 1'
#
loop_
_entity.id
_entity.type
_entity.pdbx_description
1 polymer ?
#
loop_
_entity_poly.entity_id
_entity_poly.type
_entity_poly.pdbx_seq_one_letter_code
_entity_poly.pdbx_strand_id
1 'polypeptide(L)' 'MKIDRKKYMLARARACMGQKDLVAAGIPKGTLCAALTGNVKPETAGKIAKALGVDVTEIIETEN' A
#
# COMPACT_ATOMS: atom_id res chain seq x y z
N MET A 1 7.44 -9.52 -0.92
CA MET A 1 7.20 -8.56 -2.02
C MET A 1 7.47 -7.14 -1.55
N LYS A 2 7.69 -6.25 -2.49
CA LYS A 2 7.98 -4.85 -2.17
C LYS A 2 6.93 -3.93 -2.75
N ILE A 3 6.63 -2.87 -2.02
CA ILE A 3 5.72 -1.83 -2.49
C ILE A 3 6.52 -0.89 -3.41
N ASP A 4 5.97 -0.61 -4.60
CA ASP A 4 6.50 0.40 -5.49
C ASP A 4 5.98 1.75 -5.00
N ARG A 5 6.89 2.59 -4.53
CA ARG A 5 6.50 3.86 -3.89
C ARG A 5 5.75 4.79 -4.84
N LYS A 6 6.15 4.84 -6.10
CA LYS A 6 5.48 5.69 -7.10
C LYS A 6 4.07 5.19 -7.36
N LYS A 7 3.92 3.88 -7.55
CA LYS A 7 2.59 3.28 -7.76
C LYS A 7 1.70 3.48 -6.55
N TYR A 8 2.26 3.32 -5.36
CA TYR A 8 1.54 3.53 -4.12
C TYR A 8 1.05 4.98 -4.00
N MET A 9 1.91 5.94 -4.30
CA MET A 9 1.53 7.34 -4.26
C MET A 9 0.44 7.67 -5.27
N LEU A 10 0.53 7.10 -6.48
CA LEU A 10 -0.49 7.29 -7.50
C LEU A 10 -1.83 6.68 -7.06
N ALA A 11 -1.79 5.51 -6.47
CA ALA A 11 -3.00 4.85 -5.98
C ALA A 11 -3.67 5.68 -4.88
N ARG A 12 -2.88 6.24 -3.97
CA ARG A 12 -3.38 7.13 -2.93
C ARG A 12 -4.02 8.37 -3.53
N ALA A 13 -3.36 8.95 -4.51
CA ALA A 13 -3.89 10.16 -5.18
C ALA A 13 -5.22 9.85 -5.87
N ARG A 14 -5.32 8.71 -6.53
CA ARG A 14 -6.57 8.30 -7.19
C ARG A 14 -7.71 8.10 -6.20
N ALA A 15 -7.38 7.57 -5.04
CA ALA A 15 -8.37 7.32 -3.99
C ALA A 15 -8.63 8.56 -3.13
N CYS A 16 -7.86 9.62 -3.33
CA CYS A 16 -7.89 10.82 -2.49
C CYS A 16 -7.68 10.48 -1.02
N MET A 17 -6.77 9.55 -0.75
CA MET A 17 -6.51 9.07 0.60
C MET A 17 -5.12 9.44 1.08
N GLY A 18 -5.06 9.96 2.30
CA GLY A 18 -3.79 10.17 2.98
C GLY A 18 -3.44 8.97 3.84
N GLN A 19 -2.27 9.04 4.46
CA GLN A 19 -1.81 7.98 5.35
C GLN A 19 -2.77 7.78 6.53
N LYS A 20 -3.37 8.87 7.02
CA LYS A 20 -4.35 8.80 8.10
C LYS A 20 -5.55 7.95 7.73
N ASP A 21 -5.98 8.03 6.48
CA ASP A 21 -7.13 7.26 6.01
C ASP A 21 -6.82 5.77 6.00
N LEU A 22 -5.59 5.42 5.66
CA LEU A 22 -5.17 4.02 5.67
C LEU A 22 -5.10 3.48 7.09
N VAL A 23 -4.63 4.29 8.02
CA VAL A 23 -4.62 3.91 9.44
C VAL A 23 -6.06 3.71 9.93
N ALA A 24 -6.96 4.61 9.55
CA ALA A 24 -8.38 4.50 9.89
C ALA A 24 -9.02 3.27 9.28
N ALA A 25 -8.51 2.80 8.15
CA ALA A 25 -9.00 1.60 7.50
C ALA A 25 -8.50 0.31 8.17
N GLY A 26 -7.69 0.43 9.22
CA GLY A 26 -7.24 -0.72 9.98
C GLY A 26 -5.78 -1.12 9.74
N ILE A 27 -5.01 -0.29 9.07
CA ILE A 27 -3.60 -0.58 8.81
C ILE A 27 -2.75 0.26 9.77
N PRO A 28 -2.10 -0.36 10.76
CA PRO A 28 -1.29 0.40 11.72
C PRO A 28 -0.19 1.20 11.03
N LYS A 29 0.10 2.37 11.58
CA LYS A 29 1.12 3.27 11.04
C LYS A 29 2.48 2.58 10.94
N GLY A 30 2.86 1.81 11.96
CA GLY A 30 4.12 1.08 11.94
C GLY A 30 4.17 0.05 10.83
N THR A 31 3.06 -0.60 10.55
CA THR A 31 2.94 -1.57 9.46
C THR A 31 3.11 -0.87 8.11
N LEU A 32 2.51 0.30 7.94
CA LEU A 32 2.65 1.08 6.72
C LEU A 32 4.10 1.49 6.51
N CYS A 33 4.76 2.00 7.54
CA CYS A 33 6.16 2.41 7.44
C CYS A 33 7.06 1.24 7.07
N ALA A 34 6.87 0.10 7.73
CA ALA A 34 7.64 -1.10 7.44
C ALA A 34 7.41 -1.59 6.00
N ALA A 35 6.16 -1.54 5.54
CA ALA A 35 5.81 -1.96 4.19
C ALA A 35 6.47 -1.08 3.12
N LEU A 36 6.59 0.21 3.39
CA LEU A 36 7.16 1.16 2.43
C LEU A 36 8.68 1.16 2.41
N THR A 37 9.32 0.67 3.47
CA THR A 37 10.79 0.70 3.58
C THR A 37 11.45 -0.65 3.35
N GLY A 38 10.69 -1.73 3.26
CA GLY A 38 11.26 -3.07 3.10
C GLY A 38 10.27 -4.03 2.47
N ASN A 39 10.51 -5.32 2.73
CA ASN A 39 9.61 -6.34 2.24
C ASN A 39 8.30 -6.33 3.02
N VAL A 40 7.22 -6.56 2.34
CA VAL A 40 5.89 -6.62 2.94
C VAL A 40 5.31 -8.01 2.71
N LYS A 41 4.54 -8.50 3.66
CA LYS A 41 3.84 -9.77 3.51
C LYS A 41 2.72 -9.61 2.49
N PRO A 42 2.43 -10.66 1.70
CA PRO A 42 1.32 -10.59 0.74
C PRO A 42 0.00 -10.16 1.36
N GLU A 43 -0.27 -10.62 2.57
CA GLU A 43 -1.49 -10.24 3.30
C GLU A 43 -1.56 -8.74 3.55
N THR A 44 -0.44 -8.16 3.97
CA THR A 44 -0.37 -6.73 4.25
C THR A 44 -0.50 -5.92 2.97
N ALA A 45 0.20 -6.35 1.90
CA ALA A 45 0.09 -5.68 0.61
C ALA A 45 -1.36 -5.72 0.11
N GLY A 46 -2.03 -6.85 0.27
CA GLY A 46 -3.43 -7.01 -0.10
C GLY A 46 -4.34 -6.08 0.68
N LYS A 47 -4.09 -5.92 1.98
CA LYS A 47 -4.89 -5.02 2.81
C LYS A 47 -4.74 -3.58 2.37
N ILE A 48 -3.51 -3.16 2.07
CA ILE A 48 -3.25 -1.80 1.59
C ILE A 48 -3.96 -1.57 0.25
N ALA A 49 -3.83 -2.51 -0.68
CA ALA A 49 -4.48 -2.41 -1.98
C ALA A 49 -5.99 -2.33 -1.84
N LYS A 50 -6.56 -3.16 -0.99
CA LYS A 50 -8.00 -3.18 -0.74
C LYS A 50 -8.48 -1.86 -0.17
N ALA A 51 -7.73 -1.29 0.77
CA ALA A 51 -8.06 0.00 1.37
C ALA A 51 -8.04 1.10 0.33
N LEU A 52 -7.13 1.02 -0.62
CA LEU A 52 -7.01 2.00 -1.71
C LEU A 52 -7.99 1.73 -2.86
N GLY A 53 -8.66 0.59 -2.84
CA GLY A 53 -9.59 0.22 -3.89
C GLY A 53 -8.93 -0.16 -5.20
N VAL A 54 -7.71 -0.66 -5.16
CA VAL A 54 -6.96 -1.06 -6.36
C VAL A 54 -6.49 -2.51 -6.22
N ASP A 55 -6.03 -3.06 -7.33
CA ASP A 55 -5.42 -4.39 -7.32
C ASP A 55 -4.03 -4.29 -6.70
N VAL A 56 -3.61 -5.32 -6.01
CA VAL A 56 -2.29 -5.35 -5.38
C VAL A 56 -1.16 -5.13 -6.39
N THR A 57 -1.34 -5.59 -7.62
CA THR A 57 -0.35 -5.39 -8.69
C THR A 57 -0.14 -3.92 -9.02
N GLU A 58 -1.06 -3.07 -8.65
CA GLU A 58 -0.96 -1.63 -8.92
C GLU A 58 -0.12 -0.88 -7.90
N ILE A 59 0.29 -1.54 -6.83
CA ILE A 59 1.09 -0.90 -5.77
C ILE A 59 2.39 -1.61 -5.47
N ILE A 60 2.62 -2.79 -6.01
CA ILE A 60 3.84 -3.55 -5.76
C ILE A 60 4.81 -3.45 -6.93
N GLU A 61 6.09 -3.68 -6.63
CA GLU A 61 7.09 -3.80 -7.69
C GLU A 61 6.85 -5.11 -8.41
N THR A 62 6.75 -5.02 -9.71
CA THR A 62 6.57 -6.20 -10.55
C THR A 62 7.88 -6.53 -11.24
N GLU A 63 8.29 -7.78 -11.15
CA GLU A 63 9.46 -8.27 -11.87
C GLU A 63 9.02 -8.97 -13.13
N ASN A 64 9.74 -8.71 -14.18
CA ASN A 64 9.53 -9.39 -15.45
C ASN A 64 10.69 -10.30 -15.77
#